data_34072381997d4fbee3e5902b27134dba
#
_entry.id   34072381997d4fbee3e5902b27134dba
#
_cell.length_a   1.000
_cell.length_b   1.000
_cell.length_c   1.000
_cell.angle_alpha   90.00
_cell.angle_beta   90.00
_cell.angle_gamma   90.00
#
_symmetry.space_group_name_H-M   'P 1'
#
loop_
_entity.id
_entity.type
_entity.pdbx_description
1 polymer ?
#
loop_
_entity_poly.entity_id
_entity_poly.type
_entity_poly.pdbx_seq_one_letter_code
_entity_poly.pdbx_strand_id
1 'polypeptide(L)'
;MIKTCIIGASGYTGAELAALVHRHEQFELATLYVSTNSADAGKSLGDIHPQFFNVIDLPLQPIDEDNLSALSDRFDLIFLATPHEASHKWMNELCAEKNGQKAVIMDLSGAFRIKDKNKFAEYYGFEHHADKLLEQAVYGLADWHQEQISSANLVAVPGCYPTASLTALKPLQQNALIDSTHFPIINAVSGVSGAGRKAALNNNFTEVSLQAYGVLGHRHQPEIADYLGTDVIFTPHLGNFKRGILATITIKTAANVTNQQITEAYQQAYQGNPIVRLRNNWPKIDDVVGTPYCDLFWKFDPKTGYLIVTSAIDNLLKGAASQAMQCANLRFGFESHRGLVN
;
A
#
# COMPACT_ATOMS: atom_id res chain seq x y z
N MET A 1 -5.34 -19.84 -15.48
CA MET A 1 -5.45 -18.60 -14.68
C MET A 1 -4.82 -18.83 -13.32
N ILE A 2 -4.25 -17.82 -12.73
CA ILE A 2 -3.61 -17.85 -11.41
C ILE A 2 -4.72 -17.88 -10.36
N LYS A 3 -4.83 -19.01 -9.65
CA LYS A 3 -5.88 -19.23 -8.69
C LYS A 3 -5.64 -18.43 -7.41
N THR A 4 -6.53 -17.51 -7.12
CA THR A 4 -6.30 -16.46 -6.11
C THR A 4 -7.34 -16.51 -5.00
N CYS A 5 -6.91 -16.33 -3.75
CA CYS A 5 -7.81 -16.05 -2.65
C CYS A 5 -7.45 -14.74 -1.94
N ILE A 6 -8.44 -14.18 -1.25
CA ILE A 6 -8.29 -12.94 -0.47
C ILE A 6 -8.74 -13.21 0.95
N ILE A 7 -7.86 -13.00 1.93
CA ILE A 7 -8.17 -13.10 3.35
C ILE A 7 -8.38 -11.69 3.91
N GLY A 8 -9.52 -11.47 4.56
CA GLY A 8 -9.96 -10.12 4.96
C GLY A 8 -10.83 -9.42 3.91
N ALA A 9 -11.53 -10.20 3.08
CA ALA A 9 -12.28 -9.72 1.92
C ALA A 9 -13.45 -8.78 2.26
N SER A 10 -14.02 -8.83 3.47
CA SER A 10 -15.11 -7.94 3.88
C SER A 10 -14.67 -6.50 4.19
N GLY A 11 -13.36 -6.24 4.33
CA GLY A 11 -12.80 -4.90 4.50
C GLY A 11 -12.82 -4.08 3.20
N TYR A 12 -12.66 -2.76 3.28
CA TYR A 12 -12.62 -1.90 2.08
C TYR A 12 -11.51 -2.32 1.09
N THR A 13 -10.31 -2.54 1.58
CA THR A 13 -9.17 -2.97 0.74
C THR A 13 -9.39 -4.36 0.14
N GLY A 14 -9.93 -5.30 0.93
CA GLY A 14 -10.23 -6.64 0.45
C GLY A 14 -11.30 -6.65 -0.64
N ALA A 15 -12.32 -5.80 -0.52
CA ALA A 15 -13.36 -5.63 -1.53
C ALA A 15 -12.80 -5.02 -2.84
N GLU A 16 -11.90 -4.02 -2.75
CA GLU A 16 -11.21 -3.47 -3.93
C GLU A 16 -10.31 -4.52 -4.61
N LEU A 17 -9.57 -5.32 -3.83
CA LEU A 17 -8.80 -6.45 -4.36
C LEU A 17 -9.69 -7.45 -5.08
N ALA A 18 -10.83 -7.83 -4.48
CA ALA A 18 -11.77 -8.75 -5.11
C ALA A 18 -12.26 -8.23 -6.47
N ALA A 19 -12.58 -6.93 -6.56
CA ALA A 19 -12.98 -6.31 -7.82
C ALA A 19 -11.84 -6.27 -8.85
N LEU A 20 -10.60 -6.01 -8.42
CA LEU A 20 -9.43 -6.01 -9.31
C LEU A 20 -9.13 -7.41 -9.84
N VAL A 21 -9.11 -8.44 -8.97
CA VAL A 21 -8.88 -9.83 -9.35
C VAL A 21 -9.99 -10.35 -10.26
N HIS A 22 -11.27 -10.06 -9.92
CA HIS A 22 -12.43 -10.52 -10.69
C HIS A 22 -12.42 -10.06 -12.16
N ARG A 23 -11.98 -8.83 -12.41
CA ARG A 23 -11.92 -8.28 -13.78
C ARG A 23 -10.61 -8.57 -14.52
N HIS A 24 -9.63 -9.18 -13.85
CA HIS A 24 -8.32 -9.43 -14.43
C HIS A 24 -8.30 -10.73 -15.24
N GLU A 25 -7.85 -10.68 -16.50
CA GLU A 25 -7.88 -11.82 -17.42
C GLU A 25 -7.01 -13.01 -17.00
N GLN A 26 -5.96 -12.79 -16.20
CA GLN A 26 -4.97 -13.80 -15.85
C GLN A 26 -5.17 -14.39 -14.46
N PHE A 27 -5.93 -13.72 -13.59
CA PHE A 27 -6.20 -14.15 -12.22
C PHE A 27 -7.63 -14.67 -12.09
N GLU A 28 -7.82 -15.73 -11.33
CA GLU A 28 -9.12 -16.29 -10.97
C GLU A 28 -9.43 -15.92 -9.52
N LEU A 29 -10.51 -15.20 -9.27
CA LEU A 29 -11.02 -14.95 -7.93
C LEU A 29 -11.74 -16.21 -7.43
N ALA A 30 -11.01 -17.11 -6.76
CA ALA A 30 -11.52 -18.43 -6.41
C ALA A 30 -12.23 -18.46 -5.04
N THR A 31 -11.72 -17.73 -4.03
CA THR A 31 -12.31 -17.76 -2.67
C THR A 31 -12.06 -16.44 -1.94
N LEU A 32 -13.06 -16.03 -1.17
CA LEU A 32 -13.02 -14.88 -0.28
C LEU A 32 -13.13 -15.36 1.17
N TYR A 33 -12.15 -14.98 2.00
CA TYR A 33 -12.10 -15.36 3.41
C TYR A 33 -12.32 -14.17 4.34
N VAL A 34 -12.97 -14.44 5.46
CA VAL A 34 -13.11 -13.56 6.62
C VAL A 34 -12.63 -14.28 7.87
N SER A 35 -12.45 -13.56 8.99
CA SER A 35 -12.11 -14.20 10.27
C SER A 35 -13.17 -15.21 10.68
N THR A 36 -12.77 -16.24 11.43
CA THR A 36 -13.62 -17.34 11.90
C THR A 36 -14.91 -16.85 12.57
N ASN A 37 -14.82 -15.77 13.36
CA ASN A 37 -15.95 -15.20 14.10
C ASN A 37 -16.57 -13.95 13.42
N SER A 38 -16.39 -13.80 12.12
CA SER A 38 -16.94 -12.63 11.40
C SER A 38 -18.45 -12.71 11.29
N ALA A 39 -19.14 -11.63 11.62
CA ALA A 39 -20.58 -11.47 11.37
C ALA A 39 -20.95 -11.42 9.87
N ASP A 40 -19.96 -11.33 9.00
CA ASP A 40 -20.09 -11.30 7.55
C ASP A 40 -19.91 -12.71 6.92
N ALA A 41 -19.57 -13.73 7.70
CA ALA A 41 -19.45 -15.11 7.20
C ALA A 41 -20.75 -15.60 6.58
N GLY A 42 -20.65 -16.22 5.42
CA GLY A 42 -21.78 -16.77 4.65
C GLY A 42 -22.54 -15.74 3.78
N LYS A 43 -22.31 -14.44 3.96
CA LYS A 43 -22.87 -13.41 3.07
C LYS A 43 -22.08 -13.32 1.78
N SER A 44 -22.71 -12.87 0.68
CA SER A 44 -21.96 -12.54 -0.53
C SER A 44 -21.18 -11.23 -0.36
N LEU A 45 -20.13 -11.02 -1.16
CA LEU A 45 -19.44 -9.75 -1.15
C LEU A 45 -20.37 -8.59 -1.55
N GLY A 46 -21.29 -8.83 -2.49
CA GLY A 46 -22.30 -7.86 -2.94
C GLY A 46 -23.28 -7.44 -1.85
N ASP A 47 -23.60 -8.32 -0.87
CA ASP A 47 -24.44 -7.97 0.28
C ASP A 47 -23.75 -6.97 1.23
N ILE A 48 -22.42 -7.05 1.32
CA ILE A 48 -21.60 -6.19 2.19
C ILE A 48 -21.21 -4.88 1.49
N HIS A 49 -20.92 -4.98 0.21
CA HIS A 49 -20.46 -3.89 -0.65
C HIS A 49 -21.40 -3.78 -1.86
N PRO A 50 -22.52 -3.03 -1.75
CA PRO A 50 -23.59 -3.01 -2.76
C PRO A 50 -23.17 -2.62 -4.18
N GLN A 51 -22.03 -1.91 -4.35
CA GLN A 51 -21.45 -1.63 -5.67
C GLN A 51 -21.01 -2.90 -6.44
N PHE A 52 -20.90 -4.05 -5.76
CA PHE A 52 -20.56 -5.35 -6.35
C PHE A 52 -21.74 -6.32 -6.40
N PHE A 53 -22.94 -5.83 -6.10
CA PHE A 53 -24.18 -6.64 -6.17
C PHE A 53 -24.40 -7.16 -7.60
N ASN A 54 -24.65 -8.46 -7.73
CA ASN A 54 -24.73 -9.18 -9.02
C ASN A 54 -23.45 -9.10 -9.89
N VAL A 55 -22.30 -8.70 -9.32
CA VAL A 55 -21.01 -8.70 -9.99
C VAL A 55 -20.07 -9.73 -9.35
N ILE A 56 -20.02 -9.78 -8.02
CA ILE A 56 -19.21 -10.71 -7.25
C ILE A 56 -20.11 -11.37 -6.21
N ASP A 57 -20.69 -12.50 -6.58
CA ASP A 57 -21.63 -13.26 -5.74
C ASP A 57 -20.94 -14.34 -4.88
N LEU A 58 -19.61 -14.32 -4.82
CA LEU A 58 -18.84 -15.26 -4.00
C LEU A 58 -19.15 -15.06 -2.51
N PRO A 59 -19.43 -16.16 -1.77
CA PRO A 59 -19.68 -16.09 -0.33
C PRO A 59 -18.36 -15.86 0.42
N LEU A 60 -18.44 -15.09 1.49
CA LEU A 60 -17.36 -14.89 2.44
C LEU A 60 -17.25 -16.11 3.35
N GLN A 61 -16.21 -16.92 3.17
CA GLN A 61 -15.98 -18.13 3.95
C GLN A 61 -15.21 -17.79 5.24
N PRO A 62 -15.57 -18.37 6.40
CA PRO A 62 -14.72 -18.28 7.58
C PRO A 62 -13.41 -19.01 7.31
N ILE A 63 -12.28 -18.39 7.71
CA ILE A 63 -10.98 -19.03 7.55
C ILE A 63 -10.80 -20.14 8.58
N ASP A 64 -10.23 -21.25 8.15
CA ASP A 64 -9.80 -22.35 9.02
C ASP A 64 -8.37 -22.06 9.50
N GLU A 65 -8.24 -21.51 10.69
CA GLU A 65 -6.93 -21.14 11.26
C GLU A 65 -6.09 -22.35 11.63
N ASP A 66 -6.71 -23.52 11.84
CA ASP A 66 -6.00 -24.75 12.19
C ASP A 66 -5.43 -25.46 10.96
N ASN A 67 -5.77 -24.99 9.74
CA ASN A 67 -5.34 -25.62 8.49
C ASN A 67 -4.88 -24.60 7.42
N LEU A 68 -4.20 -23.54 7.85
CA LEU A 68 -3.72 -22.47 6.96
C LEU A 68 -2.73 -22.97 5.90
N SER A 69 -1.87 -23.92 6.27
CA SER A 69 -0.89 -24.52 5.34
C SER A 69 -1.53 -25.21 4.12
N ALA A 70 -2.79 -25.66 4.24
CA ALA A 70 -3.53 -26.24 3.12
C ALA A 70 -3.92 -25.23 2.04
N LEU A 71 -3.82 -23.92 2.32
CA LEU A 71 -4.09 -22.88 1.33
C LEU A 71 -3.05 -22.88 0.22
N SER A 72 -1.78 -23.20 0.53
CA SER A 72 -0.72 -23.29 -0.48
C SER A 72 -0.92 -24.43 -1.50
N ASP A 73 -1.67 -25.49 -1.14
CA ASP A 73 -2.05 -26.55 -2.08
C ASP A 73 -3.22 -26.16 -2.98
N ARG A 74 -3.97 -25.12 -2.61
CA ARG A 74 -5.23 -24.75 -3.26
C ARG A 74 -5.12 -23.49 -4.12
N PHE A 75 -4.18 -22.58 -3.79
CA PHE A 75 -4.07 -21.28 -4.41
C PHE A 75 -2.63 -20.97 -4.81
N ASP A 76 -2.46 -20.33 -5.96
CA ASP A 76 -1.18 -19.83 -6.45
C ASP A 76 -0.82 -18.48 -5.80
N LEU A 77 -1.85 -17.69 -5.44
CA LEU A 77 -1.72 -16.34 -4.89
C LEU A 77 -2.68 -16.13 -3.72
N ILE A 78 -2.15 -15.59 -2.63
CA ILE A 78 -2.91 -15.22 -1.42
C ILE A 78 -2.70 -13.74 -1.14
N PHE A 79 -3.78 -12.95 -1.12
CA PHE A 79 -3.76 -11.59 -0.61
C PHE A 79 -4.19 -11.57 0.86
N LEU A 80 -3.41 -10.90 1.70
CA LEU A 80 -3.73 -10.67 3.11
C LEU A 80 -4.13 -9.20 3.32
N ALA A 81 -5.43 -8.95 3.47
CA ALA A 81 -6.00 -7.66 3.86
C ALA A 81 -6.48 -7.70 5.32
N THR A 82 -5.61 -8.19 6.21
CA THR A 82 -5.86 -8.55 7.61
C THR A 82 -5.18 -7.59 8.58
N PRO A 83 -5.57 -7.57 9.88
CA PRO A 83 -4.82 -6.89 10.92
C PRO A 83 -3.38 -7.39 11.01
N HIS A 84 -2.47 -6.55 11.51
CA HIS A 84 -1.03 -6.83 11.55
C HIS A 84 -0.71 -8.08 12.39
N GLU A 85 -1.38 -8.22 13.53
CA GLU A 85 -1.21 -9.34 14.45
C GLU A 85 -1.65 -10.68 13.81
N ALA A 86 -2.73 -10.66 13.04
CA ALA A 86 -3.22 -11.85 12.33
C ALA A 86 -2.26 -12.27 11.23
N SER A 87 -1.82 -11.35 10.38
CA SER A 87 -0.82 -11.62 9.35
C SER A 87 0.49 -12.17 9.96
N HIS A 88 0.98 -11.54 11.03
CA HIS A 88 2.19 -12.00 11.72
C HIS A 88 2.03 -13.43 12.27
N LYS A 89 0.90 -13.71 12.93
CA LYS A 89 0.59 -15.04 13.51
C LYS A 89 0.55 -16.13 12.44
N TRP A 90 -0.07 -15.86 11.30
CA TRP A 90 -0.36 -16.87 10.28
C TRP A 90 0.76 -17.06 9.26
N MET A 91 1.69 -16.13 9.16
CA MET A 91 2.66 -16.09 8.04
C MET A 91 3.54 -17.34 7.97
N ASN A 92 3.98 -17.91 9.10
CA ASN A 92 4.79 -19.11 9.09
C ASN A 92 4.08 -20.31 8.45
N GLU A 93 2.77 -20.47 8.70
CA GLU A 93 1.97 -21.53 8.14
C GLU A 93 1.60 -21.26 6.68
N LEU A 94 1.26 -20.02 6.33
CA LEU A 94 0.94 -19.61 4.97
C LEU A 94 2.14 -19.72 4.02
N CYS A 95 3.36 -19.47 4.52
CA CYS A 95 4.60 -19.61 3.75
C CYS A 95 5.18 -21.04 3.79
N ALA A 96 4.58 -21.96 4.54
CA ALA A 96 5.07 -23.33 4.61
C ALA A 96 4.94 -24.00 3.25
N GLU A 97 6.04 -24.60 2.80
CA GLU A 97 6.02 -25.45 1.60
C GLU A 97 5.27 -26.76 1.91
N LYS A 98 4.31 -27.06 1.08
CA LYS A 98 3.55 -28.31 1.17
C LYS A 98 3.49 -28.94 -0.21
N ASN A 99 3.79 -30.24 -0.29
CA ASN A 99 3.81 -30.99 -1.56
C ASN A 99 4.69 -30.35 -2.67
N GLY A 100 5.76 -29.62 -2.30
CA GLY A 100 6.63 -28.92 -3.25
C GLY A 100 6.04 -27.63 -3.84
N GLN A 101 4.89 -27.19 -3.33
CA GLN A 101 4.25 -25.92 -3.75
C GLN A 101 4.32 -24.86 -2.66
N LYS A 102 4.50 -23.63 -3.10
CA LYS A 102 4.44 -22.43 -2.27
C LYS A 102 3.51 -21.41 -2.93
N ALA A 103 2.47 -21.01 -2.24
CA ALA A 103 1.70 -19.84 -2.69
C ALA A 103 2.55 -18.58 -2.60
N VAL A 104 2.31 -17.65 -3.53
CA VAL A 104 2.82 -16.29 -3.43
C VAL A 104 1.92 -15.50 -2.49
N ILE A 105 2.52 -14.74 -1.56
CA ILE A 105 1.77 -13.96 -0.58
C ILE A 105 2.01 -12.48 -0.79
N MET A 106 0.92 -11.74 -0.94
CA MET A 106 0.90 -10.26 -0.94
C MET A 106 0.29 -9.80 0.39
N ASP A 107 1.14 -9.40 1.33
CA ASP A 107 0.71 -8.93 2.65
C ASP A 107 0.49 -7.42 2.65
N LEU A 108 -0.76 -6.97 2.75
CA LEU A 108 -1.12 -5.57 2.85
C LEU A 108 -1.11 -5.06 4.29
N SER A 109 -0.83 -5.95 5.25
CA SER A 109 -0.60 -5.53 6.64
C SER A 109 0.76 -4.85 6.81
N GLY A 110 1.01 -4.30 7.99
CA GLY A 110 2.33 -3.72 8.30
C GLY A 110 3.31 -4.72 8.92
N ALA A 111 2.93 -6.00 9.05
CA ALA A 111 3.68 -6.97 9.85
C ALA A 111 5.11 -7.24 9.33
N PHE A 112 5.34 -7.14 8.02
CA PHE A 112 6.62 -7.50 7.40
C PHE A 112 7.32 -6.32 6.69
N ARG A 113 6.91 -5.06 6.96
CA ARG A 113 7.47 -3.88 6.29
C ARG A 113 8.76 -3.38 6.94
N ILE A 114 8.81 -3.34 8.29
CA ILE A 114 9.94 -2.80 9.05
C ILE A 114 10.87 -3.94 9.46
N LYS A 115 12.14 -3.89 9.02
CA LYS A 115 13.13 -4.94 9.29
C LYS A 115 13.74 -4.84 10.68
N ASP A 116 13.85 -3.65 11.24
CA ASP A 116 14.31 -3.44 12.61
C ASP A 116 13.22 -3.84 13.60
N LYS A 117 13.44 -4.92 14.35
CA LYS A 117 12.49 -5.49 15.31
C LYS A 117 12.21 -4.56 16.51
N ASN A 118 13.18 -3.73 16.91
CA ASN A 118 12.97 -2.77 17.99
C ASN A 118 12.03 -1.65 17.54
N LYS A 119 12.27 -1.09 16.35
CA LYS A 119 11.35 -0.14 15.72
C LYS A 119 9.97 -0.77 15.50
N PHE A 120 9.92 -2.03 15.03
CA PHE A 120 8.67 -2.74 14.84
C PHE A 120 7.88 -2.82 16.16
N ALA A 121 8.51 -3.30 17.24
CA ALA A 121 7.86 -3.43 18.54
C ALA A 121 7.38 -2.06 19.10
N GLU A 122 8.18 -1.00 18.93
CA GLU A 122 7.83 0.36 19.33
C GLU A 122 6.55 0.86 18.66
N TYR A 123 6.44 0.69 17.32
CA TYR A 123 5.36 1.28 16.54
C TYR A 123 4.14 0.37 16.36
N TYR A 124 4.29 -0.94 16.48
CA TYR A 124 3.20 -1.92 16.33
C TYR A 124 2.70 -2.48 17.67
N GLY A 125 3.47 -2.31 18.76
CA GLY A 125 3.06 -2.68 20.13
C GLY A 125 3.17 -4.17 20.44
N PHE A 126 3.84 -4.96 19.57
CA PHE A 126 4.13 -6.38 19.82
C PHE A 126 5.48 -6.79 19.20
N GLU A 127 6.08 -7.87 19.71
CA GLU A 127 7.36 -8.38 19.24
C GLU A 127 7.21 -9.18 17.93
N HIS A 128 8.20 -9.06 17.06
CA HIS A 128 8.25 -9.82 15.81
C HIS A 128 9.05 -11.11 16.01
N HIS A 129 8.41 -12.28 15.78
CA HIS A 129 9.00 -13.60 16.00
C HIS A 129 9.28 -14.42 14.73
N ALA A 130 8.99 -13.90 13.53
CA ALA A 130 9.19 -14.59 12.26
C ALA A 130 10.44 -14.07 11.52
N ASP A 131 11.63 -14.16 12.13
CA ASP A 131 12.87 -13.53 11.67
C ASP A 131 13.22 -13.87 10.23
N LYS A 132 13.21 -15.16 9.87
CA LYS A 132 13.55 -15.63 8.52
C LYS A 132 12.59 -15.06 7.45
N LEU A 133 11.30 -15.02 7.75
CA LEU A 133 10.31 -14.48 6.82
C LEU A 133 10.40 -12.95 6.75
N LEU A 134 10.72 -12.29 7.87
CA LEU A 134 10.96 -10.85 7.89
C LEU A 134 12.14 -10.48 6.97
N GLU A 135 13.24 -11.23 7.01
CA GLU A 135 14.38 -11.05 6.12
C GLU A 135 14.02 -11.29 4.65
N GLN A 136 13.25 -12.34 4.36
CA GLN A 136 12.84 -12.75 3.01
C GLN A 136 11.77 -11.84 2.39
N ALA A 137 10.98 -11.16 3.21
CA ALA A 137 9.91 -10.30 2.72
C ALA A 137 10.47 -9.14 1.87
N VAL A 138 9.98 -9.04 0.65
CA VAL A 138 10.33 -7.95 -0.27
C VAL A 138 9.34 -6.81 -0.10
N TYR A 139 9.84 -5.58 -0.05
CA TYR A 139 8.96 -4.40 0.02
C TYR A 139 8.32 -4.10 -1.32
N GLY A 140 7.01 -4.12 -1.37
CA GLY A 140 6.21 -4.08 -2.58
C GLY A 140 5.94 -2.68 -3.14
N LEU A 141 6.91 -1.76 -3.13
CA LEU A 141 6.80 -0.50 -3.86
C LEU A 141 7.07 -0.77 -5.34
N ALA A 142 6.02 -1.13 -6.08
CA ALA A 142 6.09 -1.75 -7.39
C ALA A 142 6.89 -0.94 -8.43
N ASP A 143 6.82 0.39 -8.40
CA ASP A 143 7.53 1.24 -9.35
C ASP A 143 9.06 1.28 -9.08
N TRP A 144 9.53 0.78 -7.94
CA TRP A 144 10.93 0.86 -7.50
C TRP A 144 11.62 -0.48 -7.28
N HIS A 145 10.88 -1.54 -6.98
CA HIS A 145 11.44 -2.84 -6.61
C HIS A 145 11.00 -3.97 -7.55
N GLN A 146 10.85 -3.66 -8.85
CA GLN A 146 10.30 -4.61 -9.84
C GLN A 146 11.07 -5.93 -9.90
N GLU A 147 12.41 -5.85 -9.96
CA GLU A 147 13.27 -7.03 -10.03
C GLU A 147 13.14 -7.91 -8.79
N GLN A 148 13.17 -7.31 -7.59
CA GLN A 148 13.04 -8.07 -6.34
C GLN A 148 11.65 -8.69 -6.20
N ILE A 149 10.59 -7.97 -6.58
CA ILE A 149 9.21 -8.45 -6.54
C ILE A 149 9.01 -9.62 -7.50
N SER A 150 9.61 -9.59 -8.68
CA SER A 150 9.44 -10.64 -9.71
C SER A 150 9.86 -12.04 -9.24
N SER A 151 10.75 -12.13 -8.27
CA SER A 151 11.27 -13.39 -7.69
C SER A 151 10.76 -13.69 -6.28
N ALA A 152 10.00 -12.78 -5.65
CA ALA A 152 9.59 -12.90 -4.25
C ALA A 152 8.39 -13.82 -4.05
N ASN A 153 8.41 -14.66 -3.00
CA ASN A 153 7.25 -15.42 -2.55
C ASN A 153 6.46 -14.72 -1.43
N LEU A 154 7.07 -13.76 -0.75
CA LEU A 154 6.43 -12.91 0.25
C LEU A 154 6.72 -11.45 -0.08
N VAL A 155 5.67 -10.70 -0.37
CA VAL A 155 5.75 -9.25 -0.64
C VAL A 155 4.99 -8.49 0.44
N ALA A 156 5.70 -7.61 1.16
CA ALA A 156 5.12 -6.67 2.10
C ALA A 156 4.69 -5.41 1.33
N VAL A 157 3.40 -5.30 1.03
CA VAL A 157 2.84 -4.17 0.27
C VAL A 157 2.89 -2.91 1.12
N PRO A 158 3.38 -1.76 0.60
CA PRO A 158 3.52 -0.51 1.35
C PRO A 158 2.21 -0.01 1.97
N GLY A 159 2.32 0.77 3.04
CA GLY A 159 1.21 1.56 3.53
C GLY A 159 0.81 2.68 2.55
N CYS A 160 -0.41 3.19 2.68
CA CYS A 160 -0.92 4.20 1.76
C CYS A 160 -0.13 5.53 1.81
N TYR A 161 0.18 6.03 3.00
CA TYR A 161 1.04 7.21 3.15
C TYR A 161 2.49 6.97 2.69
N PRO A 162 3.16 5.84 3.03
CA PRO A 162 4.46 5.49 2.45
C PRO A 162 4.44 5.45 0.92
N THR A 163 3.41 4.87 0.30
CA THR A 163 3.28 4.87 -1.16
C THR A 163 3.27 6.29 -1.73
N ALA A 164 2.41 7.18 -1.20
CA ALA A 164 2.34 8.57 -1.66
C ALA A 164 3.66 9.32 -1.45
N SER A 165 4.29 9.14 -0.29
CA SER A 165 5.50 9.86 0.10
C SER A 165 6.74 9.37 -0.64
N LEU A 166 6.95 8.06 -0.68
CA LEU A 166 8.13 7.46 -1.33
C LEU A 166 8.10 7.64 -2.85
N THR A 167 6.92 7.57 -3.49
CA THR A 167 6.81 7.88 -4.93
C THR A 167 7.26 9.32 -5.23
N ALA A 168 7.01 10.27 -4.33
CA ALA A 168 7.48 11.65 -4.48
C ALA A 168 8.96 11.84 -4.13
N LEU A 169 9.49 11.13 -3.12
CA LEU A 169 10.81 11.40 -2.55
C LEU A 169 11.94 10.59 -3.17
N LYS A 170 11.68 9.34 -3.59
CA LYS A 170 12.74 8.44 -4.09
C LYS A 170 13.49 8.96 -5.30
N PRO A 171 12.88 9.62 -6.31
CA PRO A 171 13.64 10.22 -7.41
C PRO A 171 14.68 11.25 -6.95
N LEU A 172 14.31 12.05 -5.97
CA LEU A 172 15.20 13.08 -5.40
C LEU A 172 16.32 12.47 -4.58
N GLN A 173 16.01 11.46 -3.76
CA GLN A 173 16.98 10.77 -2.92
C GLN A 173 18.00 9.99 -3.77
N GLN A 174 17.54 9.27 -4.80
CA GLN A 174 18.41 8.49 -5.70
C GLN A 174 19.40 9.37 -6.44
N ASN A 175 19.03 10.63 -6.74
CA ASN A 175 19.88 11.60 -7.42
C ASN A 175 20.62 12.54 -6.45
N ALA A 176 20.64 12.24 -5.14
CA ALA A 176 21.28 13.03 -4.09
C ALA A 176 20.87 14.52 -4.09
N LEU A 177 19.60 14.81 -4.40
CA LEU A 177 19.07 16.17 -4.48
C LEU A 177 18.51 16.67 -3.15
N ILE A 178 18.37 15.81 -2.14
CA ILE A 178 17.90 16.16 -0.78
C ILE A 178 19.11 16.58 0.07
N ASP A 179 18.98 17.68 0.79
CA ASP A 179 19.99 18.10 1.78
C ASP A 179 20.00 17.11 2.95
N SER A 180 21.13 16.47 3.19
CA SER A 180 21.30 15.44 4.25
C SER A 180 21.22 15.99 5.68
N THR A 181 21.23 17.31 5.86
CA THR A 181 21.14 17.98 7.17
C THR A 181 19.72 18.41 7.53
N HIS A 182 18.77 18.27 6.58
CA HIS A 182 17.38 18.65 6.75
C HIS A 182 16.42 17.51 6.37
N PHE A 183 15.67 17.03 7.33
CA PHE A 183 14.69 15.96 7.06
C PHE A 183 13.53 16.48 6.19
N PRO A 184 13.07 15.73 5.20
CA PRO A 184 11.84 16.03 4.50
C PRO A 184 10.64 16.13 5.45
N ILE A 185 9.82 17.16 5.29
CA ILE A 185 8.61 17.39 6.08
C ILE A 185 7.40 16.98 5.25
N ILE A 186 6.65 16.01 5.74
CA ILE A 186 5.51 15.42 5.05
C ILE A 186 4.24 15.71 5.83
N ASN A 187 3.36 16.55 5.27
CA ASN A 187 2.01 16.75 5.75
C ASN A 187 1.05 16.04 4.80
N ALA A 188 0.35 15.01 5.26
CA ALA A 188 -0.51 14.23 4.39
C ALA A 188 -1.92 14.09 4.99
N VAL A 189 -2.95 14.33 4.17
CA VAL A 189 -4.35 14.19 4.54
C VAL A 189 -4.93 12.94 3.90
N SER A 190 -5.59 12.09 4.68
CA SER A 190 -6.28 10.88 4.21
C SER A 190 -7.77 10.94 4.50
N GLY A 191 -8.57 10.44 3.57
CA GLY A 191 -9.98 10.17 3.82
C GLY A 191 -10.21 9.07 4.87
N VAL A 192 -11.38 9.07 5.50
CA VAL A 192 -11.76 8.20 6.61
C VAL A 192 -11.76 6.71 6.29
N SER A 193 -11.86 6.31 5.02
CA SER A 193 -11.76 4.92 4.61
C SER A 193 -10.43 4.25 4.99
N GLY A 194 -9.37 5.05 5.20
CA GLY A 194 -8.08 4.59 5.71
C GLY A 194 -8.14 4.02 7.13
N ALA A 195 -9.15 4.38 7.93
CA ALA A 195 -9.40 3.81 9.26
C ALA A 195 -10.09 2.44 9.22
N GLY A 196 -10.48 1.96 8.04
CA GLY A 196 -11.19 0.69 7.85
C GLY A 196 -12.71 0.79 8.02
N ARG A 197 -13.40 -0.37 7.87
CA ARG A 197 -14.88 -0.45 7.86
C ARG A 197 -15.49 -0.49 9.27
N LYS A 198 -14.71 -0.84 10.29
CA LYS A 198 -15.21 -0.92 11.67
C LYS A 198 -15.63 0.47 12.15
N ALA A 199 -16.89 0.59 12.63
CA ALA A 199 -17.36 1.83 13.22
C ALA A 199 -16.54 2.20 14.46
N ALA A 200 -16.10 3.45 14.51
CA ALA A 200 -15.34 4.02 15.61
C ALA A 200 -15.68 5.51 15.74
N LEU A 201 -15.41 6.09 16.91
CA LEU A 201 -15.74 7.50 17.15
C LEU A 201 -15.08 8.43 16.13
N ASN A 202 -13.80 8.18 15.80
CA ASN A 202 -13.02 8.99 14.89
C ASN A 202 -13.43 8.89 13.42
N ASN A 203 -14.28 7.95 13.04
CA ASN A 203 -14.85 7.82 11.69
C ASN A 203 -16.39 8.00 11.66
N ASN A 204 -16.98 8.41 12.78
CA ASN A 204 -18.37 8.77 12.86
C ASN A 204 -18.60 10.15 12.20
N PHE A 205 -19.63 10.29 11.39
CA PHE A 205 -19.92 11.50 10.62
C PHE A 205 -20.03 12.78 11.48
N THR A 206 -20.51 12.70 12.71
CA THR A 206 -20.65 13.85 13.63
C THR A 206 -19.34 14.23 14.32
N GLU A 207 -18.38 13.33 14.38
CA GLU A 207 -17.09 13.53 15.08
C GLU A 207 -15.93 13.78 14.13
N VAL A 208 -16.03 13.28 12.88
CA VAL A 208 -14.96 13.40 11.92
C VAL A 208 -14.73 14.86 11.51
N SER A 209 -13.48 15.31 11.63
CA SER A 209 -13.05 16.64 11.22
C SER A 209 -11.63 16.55 10.65
N LEU A 210 -11.21 17.61 9.93
CA LEU A 210 -9.81 17.72 9.51
C LEU A 210 -8.94 17.93 10.75
N GLN A 211 -8.13 16.93 11.11
CA GLN A 211 -7.27 17.00 12.28
C GLN A 211 -5.99 16.17 12.09
N ALA A 212 -4.89 16.64 12.69
CA ALA A 212 -3.68 15.85 12.81
C ALA A 212 -3.87 14.72 13.83
N TYR A 213 -3.25 13.56 13.57
CA TYR A 213 -3.26 12.43 14.49
C TYR A 213 -1.93 11.68 14.45
N GLY A 214 -1.58 10.99 15.53
CA GLY A 214 -0.37 10.16 15.59
C GLY A 214 0.92 10.92 15.26
N VAL A 215 0.98 12.23 15.54
CA VAL A 215 2.14 13.07 15.23
C VAL A 215 3.39 12.53 15.92
N LEU A 216 4.48 12.35 15.16
CA LEU A 216 5.76 11.77 15.57
C LEU A 216 5.68 10.32 16.13
N GLY A 217 4.52 9.70 16.12
CA GLY A 217 4.30 8.33 16.62
C GLY A 217 3.53 7.44 15.65
N HIS A 218 3.26 7.90 14.44
CA HIS A 218 2.53 7.10 13.45
C HIS A 218 3.44 6.04 12.82
N ARG A 219 2.98 4.78 12.77
CA ARG A 219 3.73 3.61 12.25
C ARG A 219 4.23 3.74 10.81
N HIS A 220 3.69 4.63 10.00
CA HIS A 220 4.18 4.91 8.65
C HIS A 220 5.44 5.79 8.65
N GLN A 221 5.75 6.53 9.73
CA GLN A 221 6.97 7.35 9.77
C GLN A 221 8.24 6.51 9.66
N PRO A 222 8.46 5.47 10.50
CA PRO A 222 9.64 4.62 10.35
C PRO A 222 9.65 3.84 9.03
N GLU A 223 8.47 3.44 8.50
CA GLU A 223 8.38 2.81 7.18
C GLU A 223 8.89 3.73 6.07
N ILE A 224 8.48 5.01 6.06
CA ILE A 224 8.96 6.00 5.07
C ILE A 224 10.47 6.21 5.24
N ALA A 225 10.94 6.40 6.46
CA ALA A 225 12.36 6.66 6.76
C ALA A 225 13.26 5.51 6.30
N ASP A 226 12.91 4.27 6.63
CA ASP A 226 13.68 3.07 6.29
C ASP A 226 13.81 2.88 4.78
N TYR A 227 12.73 3.08 4.01
CA TYR A 227 12.75 2.91 2.55
C TYR A 227 13.20 4.15 1.76
N LEU A 228 13.23 5.31 2.39
CA LEU A 228 13.87 6.51 1.85
C LEU A 228 15.39 6.51 2.11
N GLY A 229 15.83 5.92 3.24
CA GLY A 229 17.21 5.92 3.69
C GLY A 229 17.62 7.20 4.44
N THR A 230 16.65 7.97 4.94
CA THR A 230 16.84 9.13 5.80
C THR A 230 15.59 9.36 6.64
N ASP A 231 15.76 9.96 7.81
CA ASP A 231 14.62 10.32 8.66
C ASP A 231 13.71 11.35 7.99
N VAL A 232 12.46 11.35 8.42
CA VAL A 232 11.42 12.27 7.95
C VAL A 232 10.60 12.82 9.13
N ILE A 233 10.04 14.00 8.97
CA ILE A 233 9.01 14.53 9.87
C ILE A 233 7.67 14.26 9.20
N PHE A 234 6.86 13.37 9.79
CA PHE A 234 5.59 12.96 9.23
C PHE A 234 4.41 13.39 10.09
N THR A 235 3.51 14.16 9.53
CA THR A 235 2.28 14.63 10.19
C THR A 235 1.07 14.17 9.37
N PRO A 236 0.47 13.02 9.71
CA PRO A 236 -0.77 12.58 9.08
C PRO A 236 -1.97 13.37 9.59
N HIS A 237 -2.94 13.60 8.70
CA HIS A 237 -4.22 14.20 9.01
C HIS A 237 -5.35 13.30 8.55
N LEU A 238 -6.39 13.20 9.36
CA LEU A 238 -7.66 12.62 8.95
C LEU A 238 -8.54 13.74 8.39
N GLY A 239 -9.04 13.56 7.17
CA GLY A 239 -9.94 14.50 6.52
C GLY A 239 -11.39 14.01 6.57
N ASN A 240 -12.35 14.95 6.56
CA ASN A 240 -13.78 14.68 6.58
C ASN A 240 -14.35 14.32 5.19
N PHE A 241 -13.63 13.50 4.44
CA PHE A 241 -14.03 12.96 3.15
C PHE A 241 -13.76 11.46 3.11
N LYS A 242 -14.40 10.77 2.16
CA LYS A 242 -14.41 9.31 2.18
C LYS A 242 -13.06 8.68 1.80
N ARG A 243 -12.40 9.17 0.73
CA ARG A 243 -11.37 8.42 0.02
C ARG A 243 -10.33 9.35 -0.60
N GLY A 244 -9.09 8.91 -0.67
CA GLY A 244 -7.96 9.61 -1.26
C GLY A 244 -6.93 10.08 -0.23
N ILE A 245 -5.71 10.31 -0.70
CA ILE A 245 -4.61 10.93 0.05
C ILE A 245 -4.02 12.05 -0.78
N LEU A 246 -3.78 13.19 -0.13
CA LEU A 246 -2.93 14.25 -0.64
C LEU A 246 -1.77 14.46 0.32
N ALA A 247 -0.55 14.18 -0.13
CA ALA A 247 0.68 14.47 0.60
C ALA A 247 1.32 15.75 0.06
N THR A 248 1.56 16.72 0.93
CA THR A 248 2.35 17.92 0.64
C THR A 248 3.68 17.81 1.35
N ILE A 249 4.76 17.77 0.59
CA ILE A 249 6.09 17.47 1.07
C ILE A 249 7.00 18.68 0.85
N THR A 250 7.60 19.16 1.93
CA THR A 250 8.59 20.23 1.91
C THR A 250 9.99 19.64 2.06
N ILE A 251 10.86 19.94 1.11
CA ILE A 251 12.20 19.40 1.02
C ILE A 251 13.20 20.54 0.91
N LYS A 252 14.22 20.52 1.75
CA LYS A 252 15.44 21.34 1.52
C LYS A 252 16.29 20.58 0.53
N THR A 253 16.66 21.24 -0.59
CA THR A 253 17.55 20.62 -1.59
C THR A 253 19.01 20.76 -1.19
N ALA A 254 19.84 19.88 -1.68
CA ALA A 254 21.29 20.00 -1.59
C ALA A 254 21.75 21.33 -2.25
N ALA A 255 22.98 21.76 -1.93
CA ALA A 255 23.53 23.00 -2.48
C ALA A 255 23.63 22.94 -4.00
N ASN A 256 23.34 24.08 -4.66
CA ASN A 256 23.44 24.25 -6.12
C ASN A 256 22.51 23.36 -6.97
N VAL A 257 21.49 22.75 -6.37
CA VAL A 257 20.45 22.05 -7.12
C VAL A 257 19.67 23.01 -7.98
N THR A 258 19.39 22.60 -9.22
CA THR A 258 18.64 23.38 -10.20
C THR A 258 17.26 22.76 -10.44
N ASN A 259 16.33 23.57 -10.94
CA ASN A 259 14.99 23.06 -11.33
C ASN A 259 15.10 21.99 -12.46
N GLN A 260 16.12 22.10 -13.31
CA GLN A 260 16.36 21.14 -14.37
C GLN A 260 16.72 19.76 -13.80
N GLN A 261 17.63 19.68 -12.85
CA GLN A 261 18.01 18.41 -12.18
C GLN A 261 16.82 17.75 -11.48
N ILE A 262 15.97 18.54 -10.82
CA ILE A 262 14.74 18.05 -10.20
C ILE A 262 13.79 17.44 -11.27
N THR A 263 13.59 18.17 -12.37
CA THR A 263 12.74 17.72 -13.47
C THR A 263 13.27 16.44 -14.11
N GLU A 264 14.57 16.39 -14.38
CA GLU A 264 15.25 15.21 -14.94
C GLU A 264 15.13 13.99 -14.01
N ALA A 265 15.27 14.17 -12.69
CA ALA A 265 15.10 13.09 -11.71
C ALA A 265 13.68 12.47 -11.77
N TYR A 266 12.64 13.28 -11.84
CA TYR A 266 11.26 12.79 -11.98
C TYR A 266 11.01 12.16 -13.35
N GLN A 267 11.49 12.77 -14.43
CA GLN A 267 11.36 12.23 -15.77
C GLN A 267 12.08 10.89 -15.91
N GLN A 268 13.31 10.77 -15.41
CA GLN A 268 14.05 9.51 -15.43
C GLN A 268 13.33 8.40 -14.67
N ALA A 269 12.70 8.72 -13.54
CA ALA A 269 12.00 7.75 -12.73
C ALA A 269 10.65 7.33 -13.34
N TYR A 270 9.90 8.25 -13.95
CA TYR A 270 8.48 8.03 -14.24
C TYR A 270 8.02 8.39 -15.66
N GLN A 271 8.90 8.88 -16.55
CA GLN A 271 8.47 9.17 -17.93
C GLN A 271 8.01 7.88 -18.60
N GLY A 272 6.78 7.88 -19.13
CA GLY A 272 6.16 6.71 -19.74
C GLY A 272 5.59 5.69 -18.75
N ASN A 273 5.69 5.93 -17.42
CA ASN A 273 5.01 5.09 -16.45
C ASN A 273 3.48 5.28 -16.55
N PRO A 274 2.70 4.21 -16.78
CA PRO A 274 1.26 4.35 -16.98
C PRO A 274 0.48 4.63 -15.69
N ILE A 275 1.11 4.47 -14.51
CA ILE A 275 0.49 4.62 -13.18
C ILE A 275 0.92 5.91 -12.50
N VAL A 276 2.20 6.27 -12.57
CA VAL A 276 2.70 7.52 -11.96
C VAL A 276 2.69 8.62 -13.03
N ARG A 277 1.89 9.67 -12.80
CA ARG A 277 1.69 10.76 -13.75
C ARG A 277 2.37 12.04 -13.27
N LEU A 278 3.29 12.57 -14.06
CA LEU A 278 3.89 13.89 -13.85
C LEU A 278 2.95 14.95 -14.41
N ARG A 279 2.35 15.77 -13.52
CA ARG A 279 1.33 16.76 -13.87
C ARG A 279 1.96 18.11 -14.22
N ASN A 280 1.18 18.97 -14.88
CA ASN A 280 1.54 20.35 -15.17
C ASN A 280 0.92 21.37 -14.18
N ASN A 281 0.13 20.88 -13.23
CA ASN A 281 -0.56 21.67 -12.21
C ASN A 281 -0.69 20.84 -10.92
N TRP A 282 -1.04 21.52 -9.82
CA TRP A 282 -1.26 20.87 -8.53
C TRP A 282 -2.37 19.82 -8.62
N PRO A 283 -2.08 18.54 -8.29
CA PRO A 283 -3.09 17.50 -8.26
C PRO A 283 -4.03 17.69 -7.06
N LYS A 284 -5.25 17.23 -7.20
CA LYS A 284 -6.23 17.12 -6.14
C LYS A 284 -6.72 15.68 -5.99
N ILE A 285 -7.32 15.39 -4.86
CA ILE A 285 -7.80 14.03 -4.54
C ILE A 285 -8.79 13.52 -5.59
N ASP A 286 -9.69 14.38 -6.07
CA ASP A 286 -10.69 14.01 -7.07
C ASP A 286 -10.10 13.57 -8.42
N ASP A 287 -8.85 13.94 -8.72
CA ASP A 287 -8.18 13.54 -9.97
C ASP A 287 -7.77 12.05 -9.95
N VAL A 288 -7.71 11.43 -8.76
CA VAL A 288 -7.15 10.09 -8.55
C VAL A 288 -8.09 9.12 -7.84
N VAL A 289 -9.13 9.59 -7.16
CA VAL A 289 -10.11 8.71 -6.48
C VAL A 289 -10.76 7.75 -7.46
N GLY A 290 -10.81 6.46 -7.11
CA GLY A 290 -11.32 5.39 -7.96
C GLY A 290 -10.35 4.94 -9.06
N THR A 291 -9.11 5.43 -9.06
CA THR A 291 -8.08 5.09 -10.05
C THR A 291 -6.82 4.52 -9.41
N PRO A 292 -6.00 3.77 -10.16
CA PRO A 292 -4.71 3.28 -9.68
C PRO A 292 -3.60 4.32 -9.76
N TYR A 293 -3.89 5.56 -10.16
CA TYR A 293 -2.87 6.57 -10.43
C TYR A 293 -2.25 7.18 -9.18
N CYS A 294 -0.99 7.63 -9.36
CA CYS A 294 -0.30 8.55 -8.48
C CYS A 294 0.05 9.81 -9.27
N ASP A 295 -0.51 10.95 -8.90
CA ASP A 295 -0.26 12.23 -9.55
C ASP A 295 0.76 13.04 -8.77
N LEU A 296 1.82 13.49 -9.46
CA LEU A 296 2.90 14.28 -8.87
C LEU A 296 3.00 15.65 -9.56
N PHE A 297 3.20 16.68 -8.76
CA PHE A 297 3.61 18.00 -9.23
C PHE A 297 4.51 18.67 -8.20
N TRP A 298 5.41 19.55 -8.66
CA TRP A 298 6.38 20.22 -7.79
C TRP A 298 6.65 21.67 -8.21
N LYS A 299 7.14 22.43 -7.25
CA LYS A 299 7.67 23.78 -7.48
C LYS A 299 8.91 24.01 -6.63
N PHE A 300 9.98 24.41 -7.27
CA PHE A 300 11.26 24.73 -6.62
C PHE A 300 11.47 26.24 -6.52
N ASP A 301 11.93 26.70 -5.35
CA ASP A 301 12.40 28.07 -5.14
C ASP A 301 13.93 28.10 -5.06
N PRO A 302 14.64 28.54 -6.12
CA PRO A 302 16.09 28.58 -6.13
C PRO A 302 16.70 29.59 -5.15
N LYS A 303 15.92 30.58 -4.66
CA LYS A 303 16.41 31.57 -3.69
C LYS A 303 16.56 30.98 -2.30
N THR A 304 15.62 30.15 -1.90
CA THR A 304 15.63 29.52 -0.58
C THR A 304 16.15 28.09 -0.60
N GLY A 305 16.22 27.48 -1.79
CA GLY A 305 16.58 26.05 -1.95
C GLY A 305 15.51 25.11 -1.39
N TYR A 306 14.25 25.56 -1.29
CA TYR A 306 13.15 24.69 -0.91
C TYR A 306 12.36 24.21 -2.14
N LEU A 307 12.02 22.96 -2.09
CA LEU A 307 11.15 22.27 -3.06
C LEU A 307 9.87 21.84 -2.36
N ILE A 308 8.73 22.14 -2.96
CA ILE A 308 7.43 21.62 -2.53
C ILE A 308 6.98 20.62 -3.57
N VAL A 309 6.65 19.40 -3.12
CA VAL A 309 6.08 18.34 -3.96
C VAL A 309 4.72 17.94 -3.41
N THR A 310 3.73 17.79 -4.28
CA THR A 310 2.46 17.16 -3.93
C THR A 310 2.35 15.81 -4.62
N SER A 311 1.84 14.84 -3.86
CA SER A 311 1.52 13.50 -4.33
C SER A 311 0.07 13.19 -3.97
N ALA A 312 -0.75 12.87 -4.97
CA ALA A 312 -2.15 12.49 -4.78
C ALA A 312 -2.36 11.04 -5.23
N ILE A 313 -3.02 10.25 -4.41
CA ILE A 313 -3.38 8.85 -4.69
C ILE A 313 -4.77 8.52 -4.13
N ASP A 314 -5.38 7.47 -4.65
CA ASP A 314 -6.46 6.77 -3.96
C ASP A 314 -5.87 5.87 -2.87
N ASN A 315 -6.26 6.07 -1.61
CA ASN A 315 -5.70 5.34 -0.47
C ASN A 315 -6.04 3.85 -0.45
N LEU A 316 -7.15 3.44 -1.10
CA LEU A 316 -7.58 2.04 -1.19
C LEU A 316 -7.06 1.35 -2.46
N LEU A 317 -6.76 2.10 -3.54
CA LEU A 317 -6.21 1.57 -4.79
C LEU A 317 -4.68 1.71 -4.84
N LYS A 318 -4.13 2.81 -5.37
CA LYS A 318 -2.65 2.96 -5.42
C LYS A 318 -2.03 2.85 -4.03
N GLY A 319 -2.71 3.31 -3.00
CA GLY A 319 -2.27 3.19 -1.60
C GLY A 319 -2.36 1.77 -1.02
N ALA A 320 -3.01 0.81 -1.69
CA ALA A 320 -3.22 -0.55 -1.18
C ALA A 320 -3.51 -1.57 -2.29
N ALA A 321 -4.77 -1.73 -2.74
CA ALA A 321 -5.21 -2.84 -3.57
C ALA A 321 -4.56 -2.86 -4.96
N SER A 322 -4.48 -1.74 -5.67
CA SER A 322 -3.84 -1.71 -6.99
C SER A 322 -2.31 -1.81 -6.90
N GLN A 323 -1.69 -1.32 -5.81
CA GLN A 323 -0.28 -1.57 -5.55
C GLN A 323 0.01 -3.07 -5.35
N ALA A 324 -0.85 -3.77 -4.59
CA ALA A 324 -0.75 -5.22 -4.42
C ALA A 324 -0.93 -5.97 -5.75
N MET A 325 -1.86 -5.54 -6.60
CA MET A 325 -2.04 -6.09 -7.94
C MET A 325 -0.84 -5.82 -8.86
N GLN A 326 -0.23 -4.62 -8.79
CA GLN A 326 1.03 -4.34 -9.51
C GLN A 326 2.13 -5.34 -9.10
N CYS A 327 2.26 -5.60 -7.79
CA CYS A 327 3.22 -6.59 -7.28
C CYS A 327 2.90 -8.00 -7.77
N ALA A 328 1.62 -8.40 -7.75
CA ALA A 328 1.19 -9.69 -8.27
C ALA A 328 1.48 -9.82 -9.78
N ASN A 329 1.18 -8.79 -10.57
CA ASN A 329 1.50 -8.77 -11.99
C ASN A 329 3.00 -9.00 -12.24
N LEU A 330 3.86 -8.24 -11.58
CA LEU A 330 5.32 -8.39 -11.68
C LEU A 330 5.78 -9.80 -11.28
N ARG A 331 5.24 -10.33 -10.18
CA ARG A 331 5.62 -11.65 -9.69
C ARG A 331 5.25 -12.78 -10.65
N PHE A 332 4.16 -12.64 -11.38
CA PHE A 332 3.71 -13.61 -12.37
C PHE A 332 4.13 -13.28 -13.81
N GLY A 333 5.07 -12.35 -14.00
CA GLY A 333 5.68 -12.02 -15.28
C GLY A 333 4.82 -11.18 -16.21
N PHE A 334 3.86 -10.43 -15.68
CA PHE A 334 3.04 -9.50 -16.45
C PHE A 334 3.52 -8.07 -16.28
N GLU A 335 3.12 -7.21 -17.21
CA GLU A 335 3.30 -5.77 -17.06
C GLU A 335 2.61 -5.27 -15.78
N SER A 336 3.30 -4.45 -14.98
CA SER A 336 2.84 -4.04 -13.65
C SER A 336 1.43 -3.45 -13.64
N HIS A 337 1.06 -2.76 -14.72
CA HIS A 337 -0.22 -2.06 -14.87
C HIS A 337 -1.35 -2.88 -15.51
N ARG A 338 -1.08 -4.15 -15.91
CA ARG A 338 -2.07 -4.99 -16.58
C ARG A 338 -3.34 -5.16 -15.74
N GLY A 339 -4.50 -4.94 -16.37
CA GLY A 339 -5.81 -5.02 -15.71
C GLY A 339 -6.12 -3.87 -14.73
N LEU A 340 -5.22 -2.87 -14.62
CA LEU A 340 -5.42 -1.68 -13.79
C LEU A 340 -5.76 -0.44 -14.61
N VAL A 341 -5.14 -0.29 -15.78
CA VAL A 341 -5.41 0.76 -16.76
C VAL A 341 -5.57 0.14 -18.13
N ASN A 342 -6.29 0.83 -19.02
CA ASN A 342 -6.53 0.41 -20.39
C ASN A 342 -5.31 0.68 -21.28
#